data_fabe1dd9d3a7ba78bda8debf1bf33cbe
#
_entry.id   fabe1dd9d3a7ba78bda8debf1bf33cbe
#
_cell.length_a   1.000
_cell.length_b   1.000
_cell.length_c   1.000
_cell.angle_alpha   90.00
_cell.angle_beta   90.00
_cell.angle_gamma   90.00
#
_symmetry.space_group_name_H-M   'P 1'
#
loop_
_entity.id
_entity.type
_entity.pdbx_description
1 polymer ?
#
loop_
_entity_poly.entity_id
_entity_poly.type
_entity_poly.pdbx_seq_one_letter_code
_entity_poly.pdbx_strand_id
1 'polypeptide(L)'
;MPASTSTSTSTSSSAHSANEEPTQDAGLRARLVEAGVELVAREGVQALSLREIARQAGVSHGAPRRYFPTHLDLLSAIARRGFADLAARTAEVLDGNDGSPRARLTSLARTYLDFALSEPGMYELMFRHDLLESNRLGLRDTSLPLFQVLVDLVARIRPSTDPPPSVVAGALWGNLHGVAQLWGWGSLPLATGSDDIEPLLRATLDAHLGPEAR
;
A
#
# COMPACT_ATOMS: atom_id res chain seq x y z
N MET A 1 11.64 78.37 -31.45
CA MET A 1 10.56 77.61 -30.88
C MET A 1 10.25 76.44 -31.76
N PRO A 2 10.61 75.18 -31.41
CA PRO A 2 9.68 74.15 -31.66
C PRO A 2 9.53 73.19 -30.42
N ALA A 3 8.35 72.65 -30.27
CA ALA A 3 7.90 71.77 -29.22
C ALA A 3 8.43 70.29 -29.36
N SER A 4 8.89 69.73 -28.29
CA SER A 4 9.31 68.37 -28.23
C SER A 4 8.12 67.45 -27.83
N THR A 5 7.79 66.53 -28.74
CA THR A 5 6.80 65.47 -28.48
C THR A 5 7.48 64.25 -27.87
N SER A 6 7.13 63.91 -26.64
CA SER A 6 7.61 62.71 -25.95
C SER A 6 6.64 61.55 -26.24
N THR A 7 7.13 60.52 -26.92
CA THR A 7 6.42 59.26 -27.16
C THR A 7 6.68 58.30 -26.01
N SER A 8 5.67 57.97 -25.22
CA SER A 8 5.72 56.97 -24.18
C SER A 8 5.45 55.60 -24.76
N THR A 9 6.46 54.73 -24.78
CA THR A 9 6.34 53.33 -25.16
C THR A 9 5.99 52.51 -23.92
N SER A 10 4.76 51.99 -23.84
CA SER A 10 4.31 51.06 -22.82
C SER A 10 4.79 49.64 -23.18
N THR A 11 5.75 49.15 -22.44
CA THR A 11 6.16 47.75 -22.47
C THR A 11 5.24 46.94 -21.52
N SER A 12 4.32 46.19 -22.11
CA SER A 12 3.52 45.20 -21.40
C SER A 12 4.42 44.01 -21.02
N SER A 13 4.63 43.84 -19.74
CA SER A 13 5.36 42.72 -19.18
C SER A 13 4.48 41.46 -19.20
N SER A 14 4.79 40.55 -20.13
CA SER A 14 4.25 39.17 -20.12
C SER A 14 5.08 38.30 -19.20
N ALA A 15 4.79 38.34 -17.92
CA ALA A 15 5.41 37.47 -16.91
C ALA A 15 4.33 36.79 -16.09
N HIS A 16 3.62 35.83 -16.69
CA HIS A 16 2.72 34.96 -15.91
C HIS A 16 2.46 33.65 -16.66
N SER A 17 3.41 32.74 -16.73
CA SER A 17 3.16 31.37 -17.23
C SER A 17 4.18 30.31 -16.81
N ALA A 18 5.16 30.60 -15.97
CA ALA A 18 6.26 29.65 -15.70
C ALA A 18 6.15 28.85 -14.39
N ASN A 19 5.14 29.09 -13.53
CA ASN A 19 5.10 28.50 -12.18
C ASN A 19 3.89 27.61 -11.87
N GLU A 20 2.98 27.38 -12.83
CA GLU A 20 1.77 26.58 -12.61
C GLU A 20 1.85 25.14 -13.14
N GLU A 21 2.75 24.82 -14.07
CA GLU A 21 2.84 23.50 -14.69
C GLU A 21 3.28 22.37 -13.72
N PRO A 22 4.29 22.52 -12.82
CA PRO A 22 4.72 21.44 -11.95
C PRO A 22 3.67 21.03 -10.92
N THR A 23 2.86 21.97 -10.45
CA THR A 23 1.80 21.72 -9.46
C THR A 23 0.57 21.06 -10.08
N GLN A 24 0.20 21.42 -11.30
CA GLN A 24 -0.91 20.78 -12.03
C GLN A 24 -0.56 19.35 -12.45
N ASP A 25 0.67 19.11 -12.90
CA ASP A 25 1.16 17.79 -13.27
C ASP A 25 1.20 16.83 -12.07
N ALA A 26 1.71 17.29 -10.92
CA ALA A 26 1.68 16.52 -9.69
C ALA A 26 0.23 16.20 -9.23
N GLY A 27 -0.67 17.17 -9.35
CA GLY A 27 -2.08 17.02 -9.04
C GLY A 27 -2.78 15.98 -9.92
N LEU A 28 -2.51 15.98 -11.22
CA LEU A 28 -3.13 15.01 -12.13
C LEU A 28 -2.60 13.59 -11.92
N ARG A 29 -1.29 13.45 -11.66
CA ARG A 29 -0.70 12.17 -11.31
C ARG A 29 -1.34 11.57 -10.04
N ALA A 30 -1.54 12.39 -9.01
CA ALA A 30 -2.22 11.97 -7.78
C ALA A 30 -3.68 11.56 -8.04
N ARG A 31 -4.44 12.34 -8.84
CA ARG A 31 -5.82 12.01 -9.21
C ARG A 31 -5.94 10.68 -9.94
N LEU A 32 -5.01 10.34 -10.82
CA LEU A 32 -4.99 9.06 -11.53
C LEU A 32 -4.77 7.89 -10.55
N VAL A 33 -3.87 8.06 -9.57
CA VAL A 33 -3.65 7.03 -8.54
C VAL A 33 -4.89 6.88 -7.66
N GLU A 34 -5.50 7.99 -7.21
CA GLU A 34 -6.70 7.96 -6.37
C GLU A 34 -7.88 7.30 -7.09
N ALA A 35 -8.12 7.64 -8.36
CA ALA A 35 -9.11 6.96 -9.19
C ALA A 35 -8.85 5.45 -9.31
N GLY A 36 -7.59 5.04 -9.36
CA GLY A 36 -7.21 3.63 -9.34
C GLY A 36 -7.45 2.96 -7.99
N VAL A 37 -7.17 3.65 -6.87
CA VAL A 37 -7.47 3.17 -5.52
C VAL A 37 -8.98 2.96 -5.34
N GLU A 38 -9.80 3.94 -5.71
CA GLU A 38 -11.25 3.82 -5.64
C GLU A 38 -11.79 2.69 -6.54
N LEU A 39 -11.20 2.54 -7.74
CA LEU A 39 -11.62 1.51 -8.68
C LEU A 39 -11.32 0.11 -8.17
N VAL A 40 -10.11 -0.12 -7.63
CA VAL A 40 -9.74 -1.43 -7.09
C VAL A 40 -10.56 -1.79 -5.85
N ALA A 41 -10.89 -0.82 -5.01
CA ALA A 41 -11.73 -1.04 -3.84
C ALA A 41 -13.16 -1.46 -4.22
N ARG A 42 -13.71 -0.84 -5.27
CA ARG A 42 -15.09 -1.08 -5.69
C ARG A 42 -15.27 -2.29 -6.60
N GLU A 43 -14.34 -2.50 -7.54
CA GLU A 43 -14.50 -3.45 -8.65
C GLU A 43 -13.38 -4.50 -8.73
N GLY A 44 -12.37 -4.42 -7.85
CA GLY A 44 -11.24 -5.35 -7.81
C GLY A 44 -10.16 -5.08 -8.86
N VAL A 45 -9.11 -5.90 -8.83
CA VAL A 45 -7.90 -5.74 -9.67
C VAL A 45 -8.19 -5.82 -11.17
N GLN A 46 -9.15 -6.64 -11.57
CA GLN A 46 -9.48 -6.89 -12.98
C GLN A 46 -10.07 -5.65 -13.69
N ALA A 47 -10.62 -4.70 -12.93
CA ALA A 47 -11.15 -3.45 -13.47
C ALA A 47 -10.04 -2.42 -13.77
N LEU A 48 -8.84 -2.59 -13.23
CA LEU A 48 -7.74 -1.64 -13.36
C LEU A 48 -7.18 -1.61 -14.79
N SER A 49 -7.75 -0.74 -15.64
CA SER A 49 -7.22 -0.44 -16.96
C SER A 49 -6.91 1.05 -17.09
N LEU A 50 -5.91 1.41 -17.90
CA LEU A 50 -5.56 2.82 -18.18
C LEU A 50 -6.77 3.62 -18.65
N ARG A 51 -7.64 3.01 -19.47
CA ARG A 51 -8.84 3.63 -20.01
C ARG A 51 -9.87 3.93 -18.92
N GLU A 52 -10.13 2.97 -18.05
CA GLU A 52 -11.13 3.10 -16.99
C GLU A 52 -10.67 4.09 -15.92
N ILE A 53 -9.39 4.03 -15.54
CA ILE A 53 -8.80 5.00 -14.60
C ILE A 53 -8.84 6.42 -15.17
N ALA A 54 -8.53 6.61 -16.49
CA ALA A 54 -8.64 7.91 -17.13
C ALA A 54 -10.10 8.44 -17.13
N ARG A 55 -11.07 7.56 -17.42
CA ARG A 55 -12.50 7.88 -17.39
C ARG A 55 -12.93 8.33 -15.99
N GLN A 56 -12.55 7.58 -14.96
CA GLN A 56 -12.90 7.91 -13.56
C GLN A 56 -12.21 9.20 -13.09
N ALA A 57 -10.95 9.42 -13.47
CA ALA A 57 -10.22 10.66 -13.17
C ALA A 57 -10.72 11.88 -13.96
N GLY A 58 -11.65 11.72 -14.92
CA GLY A 58 -12.19 12.81 -15.74
C GLY A 58 -11.16 13.40 -16.69
N VAL A 59 -10.27 12.57 -17.29
CA VAL A 59 -9.21 13.00 -18.20
C VAL A 59 -9.25 12.24 -19.52
N SER A 60 -8.55 12.75 -20.54
CA SER A 60 -8.44 12.07 -21.81
C SER A 60 -7.76 10.70 -21.69
N HIS A 61 -8.10 9.74 -22.54
CA HIS A 61 -7.54 8.38 -22.53
C HIS A 61 -6.02 8.33 -22.71
N GLY A 62 -5.41 9.38 -23.30
CA GLY A 62 -3.95 9.47 -23.45
C GLY A 62 -3.23 10.04 -22.24
N ALA A 63 -3.93 10.74 -21.35
CA ALA A 63 -3.33 11.42 -20.21
C ALA A 63 -2.54 10.48 -19.26
N PRO A 64 -3.03 9.27 -18.89
CA PRO A 64 -2.28 8.40 -18.00
C PRO A 64 -0.89 8.06 -18.52
N ARG A 65 -0.70 7.85 -19.82
CA ARG A 65 0.59 7.46 -20.41
C ARG A 65 1.67 8.55 -20.30
N ARG A 66 1.27 9.79 -20.12
CA ARG A 66 2.20 10.91 -19.88
C ARG A 66 2.87 10.76 -18.50
N TYR A 67 2.15 10.27 -17.50
CA TYR A 67 2.60 10.15 -16.11
C TYR A 67 3.07 8.76 -15.74
N PHE A 68 2.50 7.76 -16.40
CA PHE A 68 2.78 6.34 -16.22
C PHE A 68 3.02 5.72 -17.60
N PRO A 69 4.29 5.64 -18.05
CA PRO A 69 4.64 5.13 -19.38
C PRO A 69 4.06 3.75 -19.67
N THR A 70 3.98 2.91 -18.64
CA THR A 70 3.39 1.56 -18.74
C THR A 70 2.20 1.40 -17.78
N HIS A 71 1.34 0.44 -18.07
CA HIS A 71 0.27 0.04 -17.16
C HIS A 71 0.83 -0.42 -15.81
N LEU A 72 1.96 -1.12 -15.83
CA LEU A 72 2.63 -1.61 -14.64
C LEU A 72 3.12 -0.47 -13.72
N ASP A 73 3.55 0.67 -14.29
CA ASP A 73 3.93 1.86 -13.50
C ASP A 73 2.73 2.43 -12.72
N LEU A 74 1.56 2.49 -13.37
CA LEU A 74 0.33 2.95 -12.70
C LEU A 74 -0.11 1.97 -11.61
N LEU A 75 -0.12 0.67 -11.90
CA LEU A 75 -0.44 -0.35 -10.90
C LEU A 75 0.53 -0.33 -9.71
N SER A 76 1.82 -0.13 -9.97
CA SER A 76 2.83 0.01 -8.89
C SER A 76 2.57 1.26 -8.04
N ALA A 77 2.13 2.37 -8.65
CA ALA A 77 1.79 3.57 -7.89
C ALA A 77 0.54 3.37 -7.02
N ILE A 78 -0.46 2.63 -7.50
CA ILE A 78 -1.67 2.27 -6.73
C ILE A 78 -1.29 1.31 -5.59
N ALA A 79 -0.51 0.25 -5.87
CA ALA A 79 -0.05 -0.69 -4.85
C ALA A 79 0.78 -0.02 -3.74
N ARG A 80 1.60 1.00 -4.08
CA ARG A 80 2.32 1.81 -3.08
C ARG A 80 1.40 2.53 -2.11
N ARG A 81 0.22 2.97 -2.56
CA ARG A 81 -0.81 3.56 -1.67
C ARG A 81 -1.31 2.52 -0.68
N GLY A 82 -1.60 1.30 -1.14
CA GLY A 82 -1.99 0.20 -0.26
C GLY A 82 -0.93 -0.14 0.79
N PHE A 83 0.34 -0.25 0.40
CA PHE A 83 1.44 -0.45 1.36
C PHE A 83 1.61 0.72 2.32
N ALA A 84 1.44 1.96 1.85
CA ALA A 84 1.50 3.14 2.71
C ALA A 84 0.35 3.17 3.74
N ASP A 85 -0.85 2.78 3.34
CA ASP A 85 -2.01 2.67 4.23
C ASP A 85 -1.78 1.56 5.28
N LEU A 86 -1.36 0.37 4.86
CA LEU A 86 -1.01 -0.71 5.78
C LEU A 86 0.11 -0.29 6.77
N ALA A 87 1.12 0.45 6.29
CA ALA A 87 2.19 0.97 7.13
C ALA A 87 1.67 1.98 8.17
N ALA A 88 0.77 2.88 7.77
CA ALA A 88 0.15 3.85 8.68
C ALA A 88 -0.67 3.16 9.77
N ARG A 89 -1.54 2.20 9.40
CA ARG A 89 -2.31 1.39 10.36
C ARG A 89 -1.41 0.60 11.31
N THR A 90 -0.32 0.05 10.79
CA THR A 90 0.69 -0.67 11.59
C THR A 90 1.37 0.26 12.60
N ALA A 91 1.82 1.45 12.17
CA ALA A 91 2.46 2.42 13.05
C ALA A 91 1.52 2.89 14.15
N GLU A 92 0.28 3.23 13.83
CA GLU A 92 -0.75 3.67 14.78
C GLU A 92 -0.99 2.60 15.88
N VAL A 93 -1.12 1.34 15.48
CA VAL A 93 -1.33 0.23 16.42
C VAL A 93 -0.11 -0.01 17.30
N LEU A 94 1.10 0.13 16.75
CA LEU A 94 2.35 -0.09 17.50
C LEU A 94 2.68 1.07 18.44
N ASP A 95 2.37 2.32 18.05
CA ASP A 95 2.57 3.51 18.87
C ASP A 95 1.59 3.56 20.06
N GLY A 96 0.37 3.05 19.87
CA GLY A 96 -0.64 2.96 20.92
C GLY A 96 -0.50 1.72 21.83
N ASN A 97 0.48 0.85 21.63
CA ASN A 97 0.63 -0.42 22.34
C ASN A 97 1.97 -0.53 23.06
N ASP A 98 1.98 -0.22 24.36
CA ASP A 98 3.15 -0.37 25.26
C ASP A 98 3.29 -1.82 25.81
N GLY A 99 2.54 -2.76 25.28
CA GLY A 99 2.53 -4.15 25.70
C GLY A 99 3.81 -4.91 25.36
N SER A 100 3.83 -6.20 25.73
CA SER A 100 4.93 -7.11 25.43
C SER A 100 5.18 -7.22 23.91
N PRO A 101 6.40 -7.59 23.46
CA PRO A 101 6.66 -7.85 22.04
C PRO A 101 5.65 -8.82 21.41
N ARG A 102 5.18 -9.81 22.17
CA ARG A 102 4.14 -10.75 21.74
C ARG A 102 2.80 -10.06 21.52
N ALA A 103 2.35 -9.22 22.46
CA ALA A 103 1.11 -8.46 22.32
C ALA A 103 1.16 -7.51 21.10
N ARG A 104 2.28 -6.82 20.90
CA ARG A 104 2.51 -5.95 19.73
C ARG A 104 2.46 -6.74 18.43
N LEU A 105 3.08 -7.92 18.37
CA LEU A 105 3.04 -8.77 17.19
C LEU A 105 1.63 -9.31 16.93
N THR A 106 0.88 -9.66 17.96
CA THR A 106 -0.53 -10.07 17.85
C THR A 106 -1.38 -8.96 17.25
N SER A 107 -1.20 -7.71 17.72
CA SER A 107 -1.90 -6.55 17.16
C SER A 107 -1.51 -6.28 15.71
N LEU A 108 -0.22 -6.40 15.37
CA LEU A 108 0.26 -6.28 13.99
C LEU A 108 -0.37 -7.35 13.07
N ALA A 109 -0.40 -8.60 13.51
CA ALA A 109 -0.98 -9.70 12.72
C ALA A 109 -2.49 -9.51 12.52
N ARG A 110 -3.20 -9.01 13.54
CA ARG A 110 -4.62 -8.67 13.44
C ARG A 110 -4.84 -7.54 12.44
N THR A 111 -4.07 -6.44 12.52
CA THR A 111 -4.12 -5.33 11.57
C THR A 111 -3.88 -5.80 10.12
N TYR A 112 -2.94 -6.72 9.93
CA TYR A 112 -2.68 -7.32 8.61
C TYR A 112 -3.88 -8.11 8.07
N LEU A 113 -4.50 -8.96 8.90
CA LEU A 113 -5.69 -9.72 8.51
C LEU A 113 -6.90 -8.81 8.27
N ASP A 114 -7.13 -7.82 9.14
CA ASP A 114 -8.21 -6.84 8.99
C ASP A 114 -8.07 -6.06 7.68
N PHE A 115 -6.84 -5.63 7.33
CA PHE A 115 -6.56 -4.98 6.06
C PHE A 115 -6.88 -5.90 4.87
N ALA A 116 -6.41 -7.14 4.90
CA ALA A 116 -6.63 -8.10 3.82
C ALA A 116 -8.12 -8.39 3.57
N LEU A 117 -8.91 -8.43 4.64
CA LEU A 117 -10.35 -8.73 4.58
C LEU A 117 -11.21 -7.51 4.27
N SER A 118 -10.81 -6.32 4.72
CA SER A 118 -11.53 -5.07 4.42
C SER A 118 -11.22 -4.53 3.02
N GLU A 119 -10.01 -4.78 2.50
CA GLU A 119 -9.50 -4.23 1.24
C GLU A 119 -9.01 -5.34 0.27
N PRO A 120 -9.83 -6.37 -0.03
CA PRO A 120 -9.36 -7.57 -0.73
C PRO A 120 -8.77 -7.27 -2.11
N GLY A 121 -9.33 -6.33 -2.87
CA GLY A 121 -8.81 -5.93 -4.16
C GLY A 121 -7.45 -5.24 -4.06
N MET A 122 -7.27 -4.33 -3.10
CA MET A 122 -5.99 -3.67 -2.85
C MET A 122 -4.95 -4.68 -2.36
N TYR A 123 -5.33 -5.58 -1.46
CA TYR A 123 -4.48 -6.65 -0.96
C TYR A 123 -3.99 -7.57 -2.10
N GLU A 124 -4.89 -8.02 -3.00
CA GLU A 124 -4.52 -8.79 -4.19
C GLU A 124 -3.51 -8.03 -5.07
N LEU A 125 -3.76 -6.72 -5.32
CA LEU A 125 -2.87 -5.89 -6.13
C LEU A 125 -1.47 -5.77 -5.51
N MET A 126 -1.38 -5.50 -4.20
CA MET A 126 -0.12 -5.26 -3.49
C MET A 126 0.84 -6.44 -3.57
N PHE A 127 0.32 -7.67 -3.55
CA PHE A 127 1.12 -8.89 -3.53
C PHE A 127 1.24 -9.57 -4.90
N ARG A 128 0.90 -8.87 -5.98
CA ARG A 128 1.18 -9.36 -7.33
C ARG A 128 2.68 -9.49 -7.56
N HIS A 129 3.09 -10.68 -7.98
CA HIS A 129 4.51 -11.01 -8.17
C HIS A 129 5.20 -10.09 -9.18
N ASP A 130 4.57 -9.81 -10.33
CA ASP A 130 5.12 -8.96 -11.38
C ASP A 130 5.39 -7.51 -10.93
N LEU A 131 4.57 -6.98 -10.01
CA LEU A 131 4.78 -5.66 -9.41
C LEU A 131 5.98 -5.67 -8.46
N LEU A 132 6.06 -6.66 -7.57
CA LEU A 132 7.13 -6.79 -6.58
C LEU A 132 8.47 -7.14 -7.24
N GLU A 133 8.49 -8.01 -8.26
CA GLU A 133 9.68 -8.39 -9.00
C GLU A 133 10.24 -7.20 -9.79
N SER A 134 9.39 -6.49 -10.52
CA SER A 134 9.80 -5.33 -11.33
C SER A 134 10.33 -4.16 -10.50
N ASN A 135 9.95 -4.07 -9.23
CA ASN A 135 10.28 -2.97 -8.30
C ASN A 135 10.06 -1.56 -8.89
N ARG A 136 9.09 -1.42 -9.81
CA ARG A 136 8.81 -0.13 -10.42
C ARG A 136 8.40 0.89 -9.36
N LEU A 137 8.86 2.10 -9.53
CA LEU A 137 8.65 3.21 -8.59
C LEU A 137 9.13 2.90 -7.15
N GLY A 138 10.09 1.98 -6.98
CA GLY A 138 10.61 1.62 -5.66
C GLY A 138 9.55 0.96 -4.76
N LEU A 139 8.71 0.07 -5.31
CA LEU A 139 7.64 -0.58 -4.55
C LEU A 139 8.18 -1.34 -3.33
N ARG A 140 9.36 -1.98 -3.47
CA ARG A 140 10.02 -2.69 -2.37
C ARG A 140 10.51 -1.76 -1.26
N ASP A 141 10.81 -0.50 -1.56
CA ASP A 141 11.22 0.47 -0.54
C ASP A 141 10.06 0.82 0.42
N THR A 142 8.83 0.53 0.02
CA THR A 142 7.64 0.70 0.87
C THR A 142 7.25 -0.62 1.56
N SER A 143 7.38 -1.77 0.88
CA SER A 143 6.94 -3.07 1.38
C SER A 143 7.93 -3.74 2.34
N LEU A 144 9.25 -3.68 2.05
CA LEU A 144 10.27 -4.33 2.87
C LEU A 144 10.37 -3.79 4.31
N PRO A 145 10.22 -2.48 4.59
CA PRO A 145 10.20 -1.98 5.97
C PRO A 145 9.09 -2.59 6.82
N LEU A 146 7.92 -2.89 6.24
CA LEU A 146 6.84 -3.59 6.96
C LEU A 146 7.26 -5.00 7.38
N PHE A 147 7.92 -5.73 6.48
CA PHE A 147 8.47 -7.04 6.82
C PHE A 147 9.56 -6.95 7.90
N GLN A 148 10.40 -5.90 7.87
CA GLN A 148 11.43 -5.70 8.89
C GLN A 148 10.83 -5.48 10.29
N VAL A 149 9.72 -4.76 10.41
CA VAL A 149 9.00 -4.62 11.69
C VAL A 149 8.61 -6.00 12.26
N LEU A 150 8.12 -6.90 11.42
CA LEU A 150 7.79 -8.27 11.84
C LEU A 150 9.04 -9.02 12.30
N VAL A 151 10.14 -8.94 11.57
CA VAL A 151 11.44 -9.57 11.93
C VAL A 151 11.92 -9.07 13.29
N ASP A 152 11.86 -7.76 13.53
CA ASP A 152 12.32 -7.14 14.78
C ASP A 152 11.47 -7.58 15.98
N LEU A 153 10.16 -7.72 15.82
CA LEU A 153 9.27 -8.25 16.87
C LEU A 153 9.54 -9.72 17.14
N VAL A 154 9.72 -10.55 16.11
CA VAL A 154 10.10 -11.97 16.27
C VAL A 154 11.43 -12.09 16.99
N ALA A 155 12.45 -11.29 16.64
CA ALA A 155 13.75 -11.30 17.31
C ALA A 155 13.67 -10.97 18.81
N ARG A 156 12.75 -10.07 19.20
CA ARG A 156 12.52 -9.73 20.62
C ARG A 156 11.79 -10.83 21.39
N ILE A 157 10.92 -11.59 20.71
CA ILE A 157 10.18 -12.69 21.33
C ILE A 157 11.07 -13.94 21.46
N ARG A 158 11.93 -14.15 20.46
CA ARG A 158 12.81 -15.33 20.34
C ARG A 158 14.27 -14.90 20.10
N PRO A 159 14.98 -14.39 21.12
CA PRO A 159 16.31 -13.79 20.94
C PRO A 159 17.40 -14.80 20.57
N SER A 160 17.19 -16.08 20.86
CA SER A 160 18.18 -17.15 20.61
C SER A 160 17.50 -18.26 19.82
N THR A 161 17.47 -18.13 18.47
CA THR A 161 16.76 -19.10 17.64
C THR A 161 17.56 -19.62 16.47
N ASP A 162 17.47 -20.91 16.26
CA ASP A 162 17.62 -21.60 15.02
C ASP A 162 16.22 -22.13 14.63
N PRO A 163 15.62 -21.72 13.53
CA PRO A 163 16.15 -20.84 12.45
C PRO A 163 16.18 -19.34 12.84
N PRO A 164 16.91 -18.51 12.05
CA PRO A 164 17.02 -17.06 12.28
C PRO A 164 15.65 -16.33 12.32
N PRO A 165 15.52 -15.20 13.05
CA PRO A 165 14.27 -14.45 13.16
C PRO A 165 13.61 -14.10 11.83
N SER A 166 14.39 -13.79 10.78
CA SER A 166 13.87 -13.49 9.46
C SER A 166 13.20 -14.70 8.79
N VAL A 167 13.69 -15.90 9.04
CA VAL A 167 13.09 -17.15 8.52
C VAL A 167 11.79 -17.44 9.25
N VAL A 168 11.77 -17.29 10.59
CA VAL A 168 10.55 -17.46 11.40
C VAL A 168 9.50 -16.41 11.01
N ALA A 169 9.91 -15.15 10.81
CA ALA A 169 9.03 -14.07 10.36
C ALA A 169 8.46 -14.36 8.97
N GLY A 170 9.28 -14.87 8.05
CA GLY A 170 8.83 -15.28 6.71
C GLY A 170 7.81 -16.40 6.74
N ALA A 171 8.03 -17.44 7.58
CA ALA A 171 7.10 -18.54 7.75
C ALA A 171 5.77 -18.08 8.40
N LEU A 172 5.86 -17.22 9.41
CA LEU A 172 4.69 -16.62 10.05
C LEU A 172 3.90 -15.77 9.06
N TRP A 173 4.57 -14.89 8.31
CA TRP A 173 3.92 -14.07 7.30
C TRP A 173 3.26 -14.93 6.22
N GLY A 174 3.94 -15.96 5.70
CA GLY A 174 3.36 -16.88 4.72
C GLY A 174 2.11 -17.59 5.26
N ASN A 175 2.09 -17.98 6.56
CA ASN A 175 0.91 -18.57 7.18
C ASN A 175 -0.24 -17.53 7.31
N LEU A 176 0.05 -16.32 7.81
CA LEU A 176 -0.96 -15.24 7.91
C LEU A 176 -1.52 -14.89 6.53
N HIS A 177 -0.67 -14.85 5.50
CA HIS A 177 -1.11 -14.60 4.13
C HIS A 177 -2.04 -15.71 3.63
N GLY A 178 -1.69 -16.96 3.89
CA GLY A 178 -2.55 -18.11 3.57
C GLY A 178 -3.88 -18.08 4.31
N VAL A 179 -3.87 -17.74 5.61
CA VAL A 179 -5.11 -17.55 6.41
C VAL A 179 -5.98 -16.45 5.79
N ALA A 180 -5.41 -15.28 5.47
CA ALA A 180 -6.15 -14.17 4.85
C ALA A 180 -6.82 -14.59 3.53
N GLN A 181 -6.08 -15.25 2.63
CA GLN A 181 -6.58 -15.70 1.33
C GLN A 181 -7.69 -16.75 1.47
N LEU A 182 -7.45 -17.80 2.25
CA LEU A 182 -8.41 -18.89 2.41
C LEU A 182 -9.65 -18.45 3.20
N TRP A 183 -9.50 -17.48 4.11
CA TRP A 183 -10.64 -16.88 4.81
C TRP A 183 -11.47 -16.03 3.86
N GLY A 184 -10.84 -15.16 3.09
CA GLY A 184 -11.52 -14.31 2.10
C GLY A 184 -12.28 -15.12 1.03
N TRP A 185 -11.79 -16.31 0.69
CA TRP A 185 -12.49 -17.24 -0.21
C TRP A 185 -13.61 -18.06 0.47
N GLY A 186 -13.78 -17.92 1.79
CA GLY A 186 -14.76 -18.72 2.56
C GLY A 186 -14.33 -20.15 2.82
N SER A 187 -13.14 -20.57 2.37
CA SER A 187 -12.67 -21.96 2.52
C SER A 187 -12.39 -22.33 3.97
N LEU A 188 -11.75 -21.44 4.75
CA LEU A 188 -11.49 -21.70 6.18
C LEU A 188 -12.76 -21.68 7.03
N PRO A 189 -13.68 -20.70 6.90
CA PRO A 189 -14.99 -20.78 7.58
C PRO A 189 -15.73 -22.09 7.30
N LEU A 190 -15.76 -22.52 6.04
CA LEU A 190 -16.38 -23.77 5.65
C LEU A 190 -15.69 -25.01 6.30
N ALA A 191 -14.36 -25.05 6.29
CA ALA A 191 -13.60 -26.18 6.77
C ALA A 191 -13.59 -26.29 8.32
N THR A 192 -13.60 -25.15 9.01
CA THR A 192 -13.54 -25.10 10.49
C THR A 192 -14.92 -25.02 11.14
N GLY A 193 -15.96 -24.66 10.37
CA GLY A 193 -17.29 -24.41 10.89
C GLY A 193 -17.37 -23.17 11.80
N SER A 194 -16.43 -22.22 11.64
CA SER A 194 -16.32 -21.01 12.48
C SER A 194 -16.33 -19.74 11.64
N ASP A 195 -17.07 -18.74 12.08
CA ASP A 195 -17.08 -17.38 11.50
C ASP A 195 -16.12 -16.43 12.26
N ASP A 196 -15.37 -16.96 13.24
CA ASP A 196 -14.37 -16.20 14.00
C ASP A 196 -12.95 -16.59 13.58
N ILE A 197 -12.18 -15.61 13.07
CA ILE A 197 -10.81 -15.78 12.63
C ILE A 197 -9.81 -15.78 13.80
N GLU A 198 -10.20 -15.29 14.97
CA GLU A 198 -9.30 -15.10 16.12
C GLU A 198 -8.68 -16.41 16.64
N PRO A 199 -9.38 -17.55 16.70
CA PRO A 199 -8.75 -18.84 17.04
C PRO A 199 -7.67 -19.27 16.06
N LEU A 200 -7.84 -19.00 14.74
CA LEU A 200 -6.83 -19.30 13.73
C LEU A 200 -5.62 -18.38 13.85
N LEU A 201 -5.83 -17.09 14.10
CA LEU A 201 -4.74 -16.15 14.37
C LEU A 201 -3.92 -16.61 15.57
N ARG A 202 -4.56 -16.97 16.67
CA ARG A 202 -3.88 -17.47 17.89
C ARG A 202 -3.09 -18.73 17.60
N ALA A 203 -3.70 -19.73 16.96
CA ALA A 203 -3.04 -20.98 16.59
C ALA A 203 -1.82 -20.74 15.68
N THR A 204 -1.94 -19.80 14.72
CA THR A 204 -0.83 -19.40 13.84
C THR A 204 0.32 -18.79 14.64
N LEU A 205 0.03 -17.87 15.54
CA LEU A 205 1.06 -17.24 16.39
C LEU A 205 1.73 -18.26 17.32
N ASP A 206 0.95 -19.13 17.95
CA ASP A 206 1.47 -20.17 18.87
C ASP A 206 2.36 -21.18 18.15
N ALA A 207 2.03 -21.53 16.91
CA ALA A 207 2.84 -22.46 16.11
C ALA A 207 4.24 -21.91 15.80
N HIS A 208 4.38 -20.59 15.58
CA HIS A 208 5.65 -19.96 15.21
C HIS A 208 6.43 -19.39 16.39
N LEU A 209 5.73 -18.95 17.43
CA LEU A 209 6.32 -18.19 18.53
C LEU A 209 6.32 -18.96 19.88
N GLY A 210 5.68 -20.12 19.91
CA GLY A 210 5.37 -20.84 21.15
C GLY A 210 4.09 -20.29 21.82
N PRO A 211 3.52 -21.02 22.78
CA PRO A 211 2.33 -20.57 23.51
C PRO A 211 2.62 -19.31 24.31
N GLU A 212 1.60 -18.47 24.50
CA GLU A 212 1.72 -17.29 25.36
C GLU A 212 1.95 -17.72 26.79
N ALA A 213 3.00 -17.16 27.42
CA ALA A 213 3.27 -17.42 28.85
C ALA A 213 2.09 -16.91 29.70
N ARG A 214 1.53 -17.76 30.54
CA ARG A 214 0.43 -17.44 31.46
C ARG A 214 0.92 -16.55 32.60
#